data_44fd0feeaa89d1aeb78ac74a75dba07d
#
_entry.id   44fd0feeaa89d1aeb78ac74a75dba07d
#
_cell.length_a   1.000
_cell.length_b   1.000
_cell.length_c   1.000
_cell.angle_alpha   90.00
_cell.angle_beta   90.00
_cell.angle_gamma   90.00
#
_symmetry.space_group_name_H-M   'P 1'
#
loop_
_entity.id
_entity.type
_entity.pdbx_description
1 polymer ?
#
loop_
_entity_poly.entity_id
_entity_poly.type
_entity_poly.pdbx_seq_one_letter_code
_entity_poly.pdbx_strand_id
1 'polypeptide(L)'
;MIKQYKLRFYNFKLVILLTAISLFGVQLVASASPDLRNKQLLGVVMGLVLLVILSLMDYSWILNFQWIMYGFNLLMLIGVRLFGSEAGGASRWLDIGGFRFQPTELSKVIIILFFAKFFMDHEDDINTFRVLAESVLLLAVPLALIYAQPDMKNTITVTIIFCILLYIAGLSYKIIGGAIPVSYTHLTLPTTSRV
;
A
#
# COMPACT_ATOMS: atom_id res chain seq x y z
N MET A 1 -22.98 -4.14 11.96
CA MET A 1 -24.32 -3.85 11.38
C MET A 1 -24.17 -3.91 9.87
N ILE A 2 -24.79 -4.89 9.19
CA ILE A 2 -24.80 -5.00 7.74
C ILE A 2 -25.76 -3.93 7.24
N LYS A 3 -25.24 -2.79 6.73
CA LYS A 3 -26.06 -1.84 5.99
C LYS A 3 -26.74 -2.61 4.86
N GLN A 4 -28.07 -2.43 4.68
CA GLN A 4 -28.78 -3.00 3.53
C GLN A 4 -28.14 -2.49 2.25
N TYR A 5 -27.23 -3.28 1.70
CA TYR A 5 -26.56 -3.01 0.43
C TYR A 5 -27.64 -3.07 -0.66
N LYS A 6 -28.01 -1.94 -1.23
CA LYS A 6 -28.87 -1.91 -2.39
C LYS A 6 -28.02 -2.35 -3.57
N LEU A 7 -28.09 -3.63 -3.95
CA LEU A 7 -27.42 -4.21 -5.13
C LEU A 7 -27.62 -3.38 -6.41
N ARG A 8 -28.67 -2.56 -6.45
CA ARG A 8 -28.94 -1.60 -7.53
C ARG A 8 -27.78 -0.59 -7.75
N PHE A 9 -27.01 -0.26 -6.73
CA PHE A 9 -25.89 0.68 -6.84
C PHE A 9 -24.52 -0.01 -6.98
N TYR A 10 -24.52 -1.34 -7.07
CA TYR A 10 -23.29 -2.08 -7.26
C TYR A 10 -22.76 -1.88 -8.68
N ASN A 11 -21.49 -1.51 -8.82
CA ASN A 11 -20.90 -1.21 -10.12
C ASN A 11 -20.47 -2.49 -10.84
N PHE A 12 -21.47 -3.23 -11.39
CA PHE A 12 -21.21 -4.44 -12.16
C PHE A 12 -20.30 -4.21 -13.37
N LYS A 13 -20.35 -3.02 -13.99
CA LYS A 13 -19.49 -2.68 -15.14
C LYS A 13 -18.02 -2.74 -14.76
N LEU A 14 -17.67 -2.21 -13.57
CA LEU A 14 -16.31 -2.25 -13.06
C LEU A 14 -15.85 -3.69 -12.82
N VAL A 15 -16.67 -4.52 -12.19
CA VAL A 15 -16.35 -5.93 -11.91
C VAL A 15 -16.16 -6.71 -13.20
N ILE A 16 -17.04 -6.53 -14.19
CA ILE A 16 -16.92 -7.18 -15.50
C ILE A 16 -15.61 -6.76 -16.18
N LEU A 17 -15.29 -5.47 -16.19
CA LEU A 17 -14.05 -4.96 -16.78
C LEU A 17 -12.81 -5.54 -16.11
N LEU A 18 -12.77 -5.53 -14.76
CA LEU A 18 -11.67 -6.12 -13.99
C LEU A 18 -11.52 -7.62 -14.27
N THR A 19 -12.64 -8.35 -14.35
CA THR A 19 -12.64 -9.78 -14.68
C THR A 19 -12.11 -10.02 -16.10
N ALA A 20 -12.56 -9.24 -17.07
CA ALA A 20 -12.11 -9.37 -18.45
C ALA A 20 -10.60 -9.11 -18.60
N ILE A 21 -10.09 -8.03 -17.98
CA ILE A 21 -8.65 -7.70 -17.99
C ILE A 21 -7.84 -8.80 -17.29
N SER A 22 -8.33 -9.32 -16.17
CA SER A 22 -7.65 -10.39 -15.42
C SER A 22 -7.59 -11.69 -16.21
N LEU A 23 -8.68 -12.07 -16.90
CA LEU A 23 -8.70 -13.25 -17.76
C LEU A 23 -7.80 -13.07 -18.99
N PHE A 24 -7.76 -11.87 -19.57
CA PHE A 24 -6.80 -11.57 -20.64
C PHE A 24 -5.35 -11.72 -20.14
N GLY A 25 -5.05 -11.25 -18.92
CA GLY A 25 -3.75 -11.46 -18.28
C GLY A 25 -3.40 -12.95 -18.10
N VAL A 26 -4.37 -13.80 -17.75
CA VAL A 26 -4.16 -15.27 -17.67
C VAL A 26 -3.75 -15.84 -19.05
N GLN A 27 -4.38 -15.38 -20.14
CA GLN A 27 -4.04 -15.84 -21.50
C GLN A 27 -2.63 -15.41 -21.90
N LEU A 28 -2.22 -14.17 -21.56
CA LEU A 28 -0.86 -13.70 -21.82
C LEU A 28 0.18 -14.52 -21.06
N VAL A 29 -0.07 -14.79 -19.78
CA VAL A 29 0.82 -15.65 -18.97
C VAL A 29 0.86 -17.07 -19.52
N ALA A 30 -0.28 -17.62 -19.94
CA ALA A 30 -0.35 -18.95 -20.52
C ALA A 30 0.44 -19.08 -21.85
N SER A 31 0.50 -18.01 -22.64
CA SER A 31 1.27 -18.02 -23.89
C SER A 31 2.77 -17.89 -23.66
N ALA A 32 3.19 -17.18 -22.59
CA ALA A 32 4.60 -16.99 -22.25
C ALA A 32 5.17 -18.15 -21.40
N SER A 33 4.37 -18.72 -20.50
CA SER A 33 4.76 -19.78 -19.58
C SER A 33 3.56 -20.66 -19.22
N PRO A 34 3.27 -21.72 -20.00
CA PRO A 34 2.09 -22.57 -19.80
C PRO A 34 1.97 -23.16 -18.38
N ASP A 35 3.09 -23.48 -17.74
CA ASP A 35 3.14 -24.05 -16.38
C ASP A 35 2.59 -23.08 -15.31
N LEU A 36 2.63 -21.78 -15.56
CA LEU A 36 2.13 -20.76 -14.64
C LEU A 36 0.64 -20.45 -14.80
N ARG A 37 0.01 -20.94 -15.89
CA ARG A 37 -1.41 -20.68 -16.20
C ARG A 37 -2.32 -21.01 -15.02
N ASN A 38 -2.18 -22.21 -14.46
CA ASN A 38 -3.06 -22.67 -13.37
C ASN A 38 -2.86 -21.85 -12.09
N LYS A 39 -1.62 -21.48 -11.77
CA LYS A 39 -1.32 -20.60 -10.62
C LYS A 39 -1.92 -19.22 -10.82
N GLN A 40 -1.79 -18.66 -12.01
CA GLN A 40 -2.36 -17.35 -12.35
C GLN A 40 -3.91 -17.39 -12.30
N LEU A 41 -4.53 -18.43 -12.87
CA LEU A 41 -5.98 -18.59 -12.82
C LEU A 41 -6.50 -18.69 -11.39
N LEU A 42 -5.82 -19.47 -10.53
CA LEU A 42 -6.17 -19.59 -9.13
C LEU A 42 -6.06 -18.22 -8.41
N GLY A 43 -5.00 -17.47 -8.69
CA GLY A 43 -4.84 -16.11 -8.14
C GLY A 43 -5.97 -15.17 -8.55
N VAL A 44 -6.41 -15.23 -9.82
CA VAL A 44 -7.55 -14.43 -10.32
C VAL A 44 -8.85 -14.82 -9.62
N VAL A 45 -9.12 -16.13 -9.49
CA VAL A 45 -10.32 -16.62 -8.78
C VAL A 45 -10.34 -16.15 -7.33
N MET A 46 -9.22 -16.34 -6.62
CA MET A 46 -9.10 -15.87 -5.22
C MET A 46 -9.26 -14.35 -5.12
N GLY A 47 -8.67 -13.59 -6.04
CA GLY A 47 -8.80 -12.13 -6.09
C GLY A 47 -10.24 -11.67 -6.33
N LEU A 48 -10.97 -12.33 -7.22
CA LEU A 48 -12.38 -12.02 -7.48
C LEU A 48 -13.28 -12.36 -6.29
N VAL A 49 -13.04 -13.49 -5.62
CA VAL A 49 -13.75 -13.85 -4.39
C VAL A 49 -13.52 -12.80 -3.32
N LEU A 50 -12.27 -12.41 -3.10
CA LEU A 50 -11.90 -11.38 -2.12
C LEU A 50 -12.52 -10.02 -2.48
N LEU A 51 -12.53 -9.64 -3.77
CA LEU A 51 -13.17 -8.43 -4.26
C LEU A 51 -14.66 -8.41 -3.90
N VAL A 52 -15.38 -9.51 -4.14
CA VAL A 52 -16.81 -9.60 -3.78
C VAL A 52 -17.00 -9.48 -2.27
N ILE A 53 -16.22 -10.21 -1.46
CA ILE A 53 -16.31 -10.16 -0.01
C ILE A 53 -16.08 -8.73 0.49
N LEU A 54 -14.98 -8.08 0.09
CA LEU A 54 -14.63 -6.74 0.53
C LEU A 54 -15.63 -5.68 0.03
N SER A 55 -16.18 -5.86 -1.17
CA SER A 55 -17.18 -4.92 -1.72
C SER A 55 -18.53 -4.96 -0.99
N LEU A 56 -18.83 -6.05 -0.28
CA LEU A 56 -20.03 -6.20 0.54
C LEU A 56 -19.82 -5.79 2.01
N MET A 57 -18.57 -5.58 2.42
CA MET A 57 -18.25 -5.13 3.78
C MET A 57 -18.40 -3.62 3.93
N ASP A 58 -18.83 -3.17 5.10
CA ASP A 58 -18.81 -1.75 5.44
C ASP A 58 -17.36 -1.34 5.79
N TYR A 59 -16.78 -0.47 4.97
CA TYR A 59 -15.42 0.04 5.17
C TYR A 59 -15.25 0.75 6.52
N SER A 60 -16.31 1.36 7.07
CA SER A 60 -16.27 2.03 8.37
C SER A 60 -15.91 1.04 9.49
N TRP A 61 -16.36 -0.22 9.36
CA TRP A 61 -16.01 -1.26 10.31
C TRP A 61 -14.52 -1.61 10.21
N ILE A 62 -13.98 -1.71 9.01
CA ILE A 62 -12.55 -1.98 8.77
C ILE A 62 -11.70 -0.86 9.37
N LEU A 63 -12.10 0.39 9.17
CA LEU A 63 -11.37 1.57 9.66
C LEU A 63 -11.30 1.65 11.19
N ASN A 64 -12.27 1.08 11.92
CA ASN A 64 -12.20 1.02 13.38
C ASN A 64 -11.05 0.17 13.92
N PHE A 65 -10.50 -0.73 13.11
CA PHE A 65 -9.35 -1.58 13.45
C PHE A 65 -8.01 -1.03 12.95
N GLN A 66 -7.95 0.26 12.58
CA GLN A 66 -6.76 0.88 11.97
C GLN A 66 -5.45 0.60 12.74
N TRP A 67 -5.44 0.73 14.07
CA TRP A 67 -4.26 0.50 14.88
C TRP A 67 -3.83 -0.97 14.92
N ILE A 68 -4.79 -1.88 14.95
CA ILE A 68 -4.52 -3.32 14.87
C ILE A 68 -3.94 -3.67 13.50
N MET A 69 -4.51 -3.11 12.43
CA MET A 69 -3.99 -3.28 11.07
C MET A 69 -2.59 -2.71 10.92
N TYR A 70 -2.31 -1.55 11.53
CA TYR A 70 -0.98 -0.96 11.52
C TYR A 70 0.03 -1.84 12.27
N GLY A 71 -0.30 -2.33 13.46
CA GLY A 71 0.53 -3.26 14.20
C GLY A 71 0.79 -4.57 13.43
N PHE A 72 -0.24 -5.13 12.81
CA PHE A 72 -0.13 -6.30 11.95
C PHE A 72 0.79 -6.05 10.74
N ASN A 73 0.69 -4.86 10.13
CA ASN A 73 1.56 -4.45 9.04
C ASN A 73 3.03 -4.45 9.45
N LEU A 74 3.35 -3.86 10.61
CA LEU A 74 4.71 -3.85 11.13
C LEU A 74 5.23 -5.27 11.39
N LEU A 75 4.40 -6.13 12.00
CA LEU A 75 4.75 -7.53 12.24
C LEU A 75 5.04 -8.29 10.95
N MET A 76 4.24 -8.09 9.90
CA MET A 76 4.49 -8.70 8.59
C MET A 76 5.80 -8.21 7.96
N LEU A 77 6.08 -6.91 8.03
CA LEU A 77 7.30 -6.33 7.46
C LEU A 77 8.55 -6.80 8.22
N ILE A 78 8.46 -6.94 9.54
CA ILE A 78 9.53 -7.54 10.36
C ILE A 78 9.66 -9.03 10.03
N GLY A 79 8.55 -9.76 9.93
CA GLY A 79 8.52 -11.18 9.63
C GLY A 79 9.21 -11.52 8.30
N VAL A 80 8.94 -10.75 7.23
CA VAL A 80 9.61 -10.99 5.94
C VAL A 80 11.10 -10.67 5.99
N ARG A 81 11.53 -9.72 6.83
CA ARG A 81 12.94 -9.43 7.02
C ARG A 81 13.68 -10.57 7.72
N LEU A 82 13.01 -11.26 8.65
CA LEU A 82 13.60 -12.35 9.44
C LEU A 82 13.50 -13.72 8.75
N PHE A 83 12.43 -13.98 8.04
CA PHE A 83 12.06 -15.29 7.48
C PHE A 83 11.87 -15.29 5.96
N GLY A 84 12.09 -14.13 5.30
CA GLY A 84 11.89 -14.01 3.86
C GLY A 84 12.86 -14.81 3.04
N SER A 85 12.39 -15.41 1.94
CA SER A 85 13.23 -16.05 0.95
C SER A 85 13.92 -15.02 0.07
N GLU A 86 15.20 -15.24 -0.20
CA GLU A 86 15.98 -14.40 -1.10
C GLU A 86 15.58 -14.64 -2.55
N ALA A 87 15.08 -13.62 -3.22
CA ALA A 87 14.88 -13.60 -4.65
C ALA A 87 15.52 -12.33 -5.22
N GLY A 88 16.56 -12.49 -6.05
CA GLY A 88 17.26 -11.36 -6.65
C GLY A 88 18.09 -10.53 -5.65
N GLY A 89 18.65 -11.17 -4.60
CA GLY A 89 19.53 -10.50 -3.63
C GLY A 89 18.81 -9.70 -2.54
N ALA A 90 17.50 -9.92 -2.34
CA ALA A 90 16.74 -9.30 -1.27
C ALA A 90 15.63 -10.22 -0.75
N SER A 91 15.48 -10.29 0.57
CA SER A 91 14.43 -11.06 1.26
C SER A 91 13.13 -10.26 1.27
N ARG A 92 12.31 -10.43 0.23
CA ARG A 92 11.07 -9.65 0.05
C ARG A 92 9.82 -10.53 -0.04
N TRP A 93 10.00 -11.84 -0.12
CA TRP A 93 8.94 -12.79 -0.41
C TRP A 93 8.80 -13.79 0.72
N LEU A 94 7.55 -14.12 1.03
CA LEU A 94 7.21 -15.26 1.88
C LEU A 94 6.65 -16.37 1.00
N ASP A 95 7.23 -17.55 1.08
CA ASP A 95 6.73 -18.73 0.39
C ASP A 95 5.71 -19.44 1.28
N ILE A 96 4.44 -19.30 0.95
CA ILE A 96 3.32 -19.90 1.69
C ILE A 96 2.65 -20.96 0.81
N GLY A 97 2.90 -22.25 1.07
CA GLY A 97 2.25 -23.33 0.33
C GLY A 97 2.49 -23.31 -1.19
N GLY A 98 3.67 -22.85 -1.65
CA GLY A 98 4.02 -22.74 -3.07
C GLY A 98 3.55 -21.45 -3.75
N PHE A 99 2.93 -20.53 -3.00
CA PHE A 99 2.63 -19.17 -3.43
C PHE A 99 3.66 -18.21 -2.85
N ARG A 100 4.21 -17.36 -3.71
CA ARG A 100 5.06 -16.25 -3.29
C ARG A 100 4.19 -15.05 -2.94
N PHE A 101 4.19 -14.69 -1.67
CA PHE A 101 3.48 -13.53 -1.15
C PHE A 101 4.48 -12.43 -0.79
N GLN A 102 4.23 -11.21 -1.26
CA GLN A 102 5.03 -10.04 -0.90
C GLN A 102 4.28 -9.19 0.13
N PRO A 103 4.70 -9.16 1.39
CA PRO A 103 4.03 -8.38 2.44
C PRO A 103 3.92 -6.88 2.13
N THR A 104 4.88 -6.32 1.41
CA THR A 104 4.88 -4.90 1.03
C THR A 104 3.69 -4.52 0.12
N GLU A 105 3.17 -5.46 -0.68
CA GLU A 105 1.98 -5.21 -1.51
C GLU A 105 0.73 -5.00 -0.63
N LEU A 106 0.55 -5.82 0.41
CA LEU A 106 -0.53 -5.64 1.38
C LEU A 106 -0.29 -4.42 2.27
N SER A 107 0.96 -4.14 2.62
CA SER A 107 1.36 -2.97 3.40
C SER A 107 0.86 -1.67 2.77
N LYS A 108 0.92 -1.51 1.45
CA LYS A 108 0.41 -0.32 0.75
C LYS A 108 -1.09 -0.10 1.01
N VAL A 109 -1.88 -1.18 0.97
CA VAL A 109 -3.32 -1.11 1.24
C VAL A 109 -3.59 -0.72 2.68
N ILE A 110 -2.88 -1.34 3.63
CA ILE A 110 -3.02 -1.03 5.06
C ILE A 110 -2.63 0.42 5.35
N ILE A 111 -1.54 0.91 4.76
CA ILE A 111 -1.07 2.30 4.91
C ILE A 111 -2.12 3.28 4.37
N ILE A 112 -2.74 2.99 3.22
CA ILE A 112 -3.81 3.83 2.67
C ILE A 112 -4.99 3.91 3.65
N LEU A 113 -5.47 2.77 4.14
CA LEU A 113 -6.61 2.71 5.07
C LEU A 113 -6.29 3.39 6.41
N PHE A 114 -5.09 3.14 6.94
CA PHE A 114 -4.63 3.72 8.18
C PHE A 114 -4.57 5.25 8.12
N PHE A 115 -3.86 5.81 7.13
CA PHE A 115 -3.71 7.25 7.02
C PHE A 115 -4.99 7.95 6.57
N ALA A 116 -5.82 7.31 5.74
CA ALA A 116 -7.13 7.86 5.41
C ALA A 116 -7.98 8.06 6.69
N LYS A 117 -8.03 7.09 7.57
CA LYS A 117 -8.74 7.21 8.85
C LYS A 117 -8.05 8.18 9.80
N PHE A 118 -6.71 8.13 9.90
CA PHE A 118 -5.94 9.03 10.75
C PHE A 118 -6.20 10.51 10.38
N PHE A 119 -6.19 10.84 9.10
CA PHE A 119 -6.45 12.20 8.63
C PHE A 119 -7.91 12.60 8.77
N MET A 120 -8.87 11.68 8.61
CA MET A 120 -10.28 11.94 8.91
C MET A 120 -10.49 12.32 10.39
N ASP A 121 -9.79 11.63 11.30
CA ASP A 121 -9.89 11.90 12.74
C ASP A 121 -9.22 13.22 13.15
N HIS A 122 -8.36 13.80 12.31
CA HIS A 122 -7.62 15.05 12.53
C HIS A 122 -7.92 16.11 11.46
N GLU A 123 -9.11 16.07 10.84
CA GLU A 123 -9.47 16.95 9.73
C GLU A 123 -9.29 18.43 10.06
N ASP A 124 -9.70 18.84 11.26
CA ASP A 124 -9.62 20.23 11.72
C ASP A 124 -8.17 20.69 12.00
N ASP A 125 -7.30 19.76 12.38
CA ASP A 125 -5.93 20.01 12.84
C ASP A 125 -4.84 19.62 11.84
N ILE A 126 -5.20 19.21 10.63
CA ILE A 126 -4.27 18.66 9.62
C ILE A 126 -3.08 19.58 9.31
N ASN A 127 -3.27 20.90 9.42
CA ASN A 127 -2.25 21.91 9.16
C ASN A 127 -1.42 22.26 10.41
N THR A 128 -1.61 21.57 11.54
CA THR A 128 -0.77 21.76 12.73
C THR A 128 0.51 20.97 12.60
N PHE A 129 1.62 21.56 13.09
CA PHE A 129 2.92 20.88 13.08
C PHE A 129 2.87 19.54 13.83
N ARG A 130 2.07 19.45 14.89
CA ARG A 130 1.91 18.23 15.68
C ARG A 130 1.37 17.07 14.85
N VAL A 131 0.23 17.25 14.18
CA VAL A 131 -0.42 16.19 13.38
C VAL A 131 0.47 15.80 12.21
N LEU A 132 1.13 16.78 11.57
CA LEU A 132 2.07 16.50 10.50
C LEU A 132 3.28 15.69 10.98
N ALA A 133 3.92 16.09 12.08
CA ALA A 133 5.05 15.37 12.64
C ALA A 133 4.67 13.96 13.09
N GLU A 134 3.51 13.79 13.70
CA GLU A 134 2.98 12.49 14.12
C GLU A 134 2.72 11.57 12.92
N SER A 135 2.10 12.08 11.85
CA SER A 135 1.86 11.31 10.63
C SER A 135 3.16 10.90 9.93
N VAL A 136 4.14 11.78 9.85
CA VAL A 136 5.47 11.47 9.29
C VAL A 136 6.20 10.43 10.15
N LEU A 137 6.14 10.53 11.47
CA LEU A 137 6.74 9.54 12.38
C LEU A 137 6.09 8.16 12.22
N LEU A 138 4.76 8.11 12.13
CA LEU A 138 4.01 6.87 11.91
C LEU A 138 4.34 6.25 10.54
N LEU A 139 4.59 7.05 9.51
CA LEU A 139 5.03 6.54 8.22
C LEU A 139 6.48 6.07 8.26
N ALA A 140 7.36 6.76 8.98
CA ALA A 140 8.79 6.49 8.98
C ALA A 140 9.12 5.05 9.40
N VAL A 141 8.35 4.47 10.32
CA VAL A 141 8.57 3.10 10.81
C VAL A 141 8.39 2.06 9.71
N PRO A 142 7.21 1.92 9.06
CA PRO A 142 7.05 0.96 7.96
C PRO A 142 7.94 1.30 6.77
N LEU A 143 8.18 2.58 6.48
CA LEU A 143 9.04 3.00 5.38
C LEU A 143 10.49 2.55 5.59
N ALA A 144 11.03 2.71 6.81
CA ALA A 144 12.35 2.23 7.17
C ALA A 144 12.48 0.72 7.06
N LEU A 145 11.44 -0.04 7.44
CA LEU A 145 11.42 -1.49 7.29
C LEU A 145 11.43 -1.92 5.81
N ILE A 146 10.67 -1.25 4.94
CA ILE A 146 10.63 -1.50 3.50
C ILE A 146 11.99 -1.14 2.86
N TYR A 147 12.54 0.02 3.21
CA TYR A 147 13.86 0.45 2.73
C TYR A 147 14.96 -0.54 3.13
N ALA A 148 14.90 -1.06 4.36
CA ALA A 148 15.84 -2.05 4.87
C ALA A 148 15.75 -3.44 4.19
N GLN A 149 14.73 -3.68 3.35
CA GLN A 149 14.57 -4.87 2.49
C GLN A 149 15.13 -4.63 1.07
N PRO A 150 16.03 -3.70 0.80
CA PRO A 150 16.44 -3.01 -0.42
C PRO A 150 15.33 -2.88 -1.48
N ASP A 151 14.12 -2.46 -1.07
CA ASP A 151 12.96 -2.32 -1.96
C ASP A 151 12.67 -0.84 -2.29
N MET A 152 13.55 -0.24 -3.09
CA MET A 152 13.45 1.17 -3.48
C MET A 152 12.15 1.49 -4.22
N LYS A 153 11.66 0.58 -5.07
CA LYS A 153 10.41 0.75 -5.81
C LYS A 153 9.25 0.97 -4.85
N ASN A 154 9.08 0.09 -3.88
CA ASN A 154 7.97 0.18 -2.93
C ASN A 154 8.17 1.32 -1.93
N THR A 155 9.40 1.63 -1.53
CA THR A 155 9.71 2.81 -0.70
C THR A 155 9.22 4.10 -1.37
N ILE A 156 9.56 4.32 -2.64
CA ILE A 156 9.11 5.48 -3.41
C ILE A 156 7.59 5.46 -3.57
N THR A 157 7.00 4.31 -3.91
CA THR A 157 5.55 4.18 -4.09
C THR A 157 4.79 4.54 -2.81
N VAL A 158 5.21 4.03 -1.65
CA VAL A 158 4.58 4.33 -0.36
C VAL A 158 4.72 5.81 0.00
N THR A 159 5.87 6.41 -0.26
CA THR A 159 6.09 7.85 -0.05
C THR A 159 5.15 8.69 -0.92
N ILE A 160 5.00 8.34 -2.19
CA ILE A 160 4.08 9.05 -3.11
C ILE A 160 2.62 8.88 -2.63
N ILE A 161 2.20 7.67 -2.24
CA ILE A 161 0.86 7.41 -1.69
C ILE A 161 0.60 8.32 -0.50
N PHE A 162 1.54 8.42 0.44
CA PHE A 162 1.40 9.27 1.61
C PHE A 162 1.28 10.76 1.24
N CYS A 163 2.10 11.25 0.33
CA CYS A 163 2.02 12.64 -0.16
C CYS A 163 0.65 12.93 -0.79
N ILE A 164 0.12 11.99 -1.57
CA ILE A 164 -1.22 12.12 -2.17
C ILE A 164 -2.29 12.15 -1.08
N LEU A 165 -2.20 11.30 -0.07
CA LEU A 165 -3.15 11.27 1.05
C LEU A 165 -3.11 12.58 1.85
N LEU A 166 -1.94 13.13 2.14
CA LEU A 166 -1.80 14.46 2.77
C LEU A 166 -2.44 15.57 1.93
N TYR A 167 -2.22 15.52 0.62
CA TYR A 167 -2.84 16.48 -0.30
C TYR A 167 -4.36 16.41 -0.29
N ILE A 168 -4.93 15.19 -0.36
CA ILE A 168 -6.38 14.96 -0.31
C ILE A 168 -6.97 15.36 1.04
N ALA A 169 -6.22 15.16 2.13
CA ALA A 169 -6.62 15.56 3.48
C ALA A 169 -6.66 17.09 3.70
N GLY A 170 -6.22 17.88 2.73
CA GLY A 170 -6.28 19.33 2.79
C GLY A 170 -5.03 20.00 3.39
N LEU A 171 -3.88 19.36 3.29
CA LEU A 171 -2.61 19.98 3.69
C LEU A 171 -2.36 21.25 2.89
N SER A 172 -2.05 22.36 3.58
CA SER A 172 -1.83 23.66 2.97
C SER A 172 -0.70 23.65 1.94
N TYR A 173 -0.95 24.23 0.76
CA TYR A 173 0.05 24.41 -0.30
C TYR A 173 1.32 25.14 0.16
N LYS A 174 1.21 26.00 1.19
CA LYS A 174 2.37 26.69 1.77
C LYS A 174 3.34 25.71 2.44
N ILE A 175 2.82 24.67 3.08
CA ILE A 175 3.62 23.62 3.73
C ILE A 175 4.24 22.73 2.65
N ILE A 176 3.47 22.33 1.65
CA ILE A 176 3.97 21.53 0.52
C ILE A 176 5.07 22.28 -0.23
N GLY A 177 4.85 23.57 -0.56
CA GLY A 177 5.81 24.42 -1.24
C GLY A 177 7.08 24.67 -0.42
N GLY A 178 7.00 24.71 0.90
CA GLY A 178 8.14 24.83 1.79
C GLY A 178 8.97 23.55 1.93
N ALA A 179 8.36 22.39 1.79
CA ALA A 179 9.06 21.09 1.88
C ALA A 179 9.91 20.77 0.65
N ILE A 180 9.50 21.21 -0.53
CA ILE A 180 10.21 20.94 -1.82
C ILE A 180 11.63 21.53 -1.83
N PRO A 181 11.88 22.81 -1.50
CA PRO A 181 13.23 23.37 -1.49
C PRO A 181 14.14 22.72 -0.45
N VAL A 182 13.60 22.36 0.72
CA VAL A 182 14.38 21.69 1.78
C VAL A 182 14.86 20.31 1.30
N SER A 183 13.99 19.54 0.64
CA SER A 183 14.36 18.24 0.08
C SER A 183 15.42 18.39 -1.02
N TYR A 184 15.31 19.41 -1.88
CA TYR A 184 16.28 19.68 -2.95
C TYR A 184 17.65 20.07 -2.38
N THR A 185 17.71 20.95 -1.39
CA THR A 185 18.98 21.37 -0.76
C THR A 185 19.67 20.23 -0.02
N HIS A 186 18.93 19.35 0.65
CA HIS A 186 19.52 18.18 1.31
C HIS A 186 19.99 17.09 0.35
N LEU A 187 19.39 16.94 -0.82
CA LEU A 187 19.79 15.96 -1.83
C LEU A 187 20.95 16.46 -2.70
N THR A 188 21.15 17.79 -2.82
CA THR A 188 22.16 18.38 -3.69
C THR A 188 23.46 18.80 -2.98
N LEU A 189 23.52 18.68 -1.65
CA LEU A 189 24.68 19.06 -0.86
C LEU A 189 25.41 17.85 -0.28
N PRO A 190 26.08 17.00 -1.06
CA PRO A 190 27.46 16.71 -0.79
C PRO A 190 28.29 16.24 -1.99
N THR A 191 28.52 17.04 -2.99
CA THR A 191 29.49 16.67 -4.02
C THR A 191 30.51 17.75 -4.33
N THR A 192 30.72 18.71 -3.42
CA THR A 192 31.81 19.67 -3.53
C THR A 192 32.62 19.70 -2.26
N SER A 193 33.43 18.68 -2.06
CA SER A 193 34.68 18.82 -1.31
C SER A 193 35.54 17.58 -1.51
N ARG A 194 36.39 17.63 -2.56
CA ARG A 194 37.82 17.34 -2.44
C ARG A 194 38.47 17.47 -3.82
N VAL A 195 39.01 18.60 -4.05
CA VAL A 195 40.26 18.73 -4.79
C VAL A 195 41.34 18.74 -3.75
#